data_9677dd9639cfecd0c657caca134db9a9
#
_entry.id   9677dd9639cfecd0c657caca134db9a9
#
_cell.length_a   1.000
_cell.length_b   1.000
_cell.length_c   1.000
_cell.angle_alpha   90.00
_cell.angle_beta   90.00
_cell.angle_gamma   90.00
#
_symmetry.space_group_name_H-M   'P 1'
#
loop_
_entity.id
_entity.type
_entity.pdbx_description
1 polymer ?
#
loop_
_entity_poly.entity_id
_entity_poly.type
_entity_poly.pdbx_seq_one_letter_code
_entity_poly.pdbx_strand_id
1 'polypeptide(L)'
;MSKNRIITVQDIPITVSEADIDDYICITDMAAAKSDSSRAADVIKNWLRNRNTLEFLGTWEQIYNSDFKVVEFDHLKAEAGLHTFVLSASEWIDKTNAIGLFVKKGRYGGTYAHKDIAFEFAYAISPVFNAKVFTEAVINAFALKTGLIAYANSKAISLCA
;
A
#
# COMPACT_ATOMS: atom_id res chain seq x y z
N MET A 1 6.05 19.54 12.97
CA MET A 1 4.82 18.76 13.23
C MET A 1 4.38 18.15 11.91
N SER A 2 4.36 16.85 11.84
CA SER A 2 3.88 16.16 10.63
C SER A 2 2.37 16.36 10.51
N LYS A 3 1.94 17.01 9.46
CA LYS A 3 0.52 17.15 9.13
C LYS A 3 0.08 15.89 8.39
N ASN A 4 -0.91 15.21 8.94
CA ASN A 4 -1.58 14.14 8.21
C ASN A 4 -2.68 14.76 7.37
N ARG A 5 -2.74 14.40 6.12
CA ARG A 5 -3.81 14.76 5.19
C ARG A 5 -4.78 13.59 5.08
N ILE A 6 -6.07 13.88 5.15
CA ILE A 6 -7.10 12.86 4.89
C ILE A 6 -7.59 13.06 3.46
N ILE A 7 -7.47 12.02 2.66
CA ILE A 7 -8.10 11.96 1.33
C ILE A 7 -9.30 11.01 1.40
N THR A 8 -10.36 11.34 0.69
CA THR A 8 -11.56 10.49 0.63
C THR A 8 -11.58 9.78 -0.72
N VAL A 9 -11.59 8.45 -0.68
CA VAL A 9 -11.69 7.60 -1.88
C VAL A 9 -12.95 6.75 -1.73
N GLN A 10 -13.94 6.96 -2.59
CA GLN A 10 -15.24 6.26 -2.53
C GLN A 10 -15.91 6.35 -1.15
N ASP A 11 -15.98 7.56 -0.59
CA ASP A 11 -16.51 7.86 0.75
C ASP A 11 -15.72 7.25 1.93
N ILE A 12 -14.54 6.68 1.67
CA ILE A 12 -13.65 6.12 2.67
C ILE A 12 -12.54 7.13 2.96
N PRO A 13 -12.39 7.58 4.24
CA PRO A 13 -11.29 8.44 4.63
C PRO A 13 -9.99 7.63 4.72
N ILE A 14 -8.98 8.02 3.95
CA ILE A 14 -7.64 7.43 4.00
C ILE A 14 -6.65 8.49 4.45
N THR A 15 -5.89 8.17 5.48
CA THR A 15 -4.87 9.05 6.01
C THR A 15 -3.57 8.93 5.22
N VAL A 16 -3.08 10.06 4.73
CA VAL A 16 -1.80 10.19 4.04
C VAL A 16 -0.88 11.04 4.90
N SER A 17 0.34 10.58 5.13
CA SER A 17 1.33 11.34 5.92
C SER A 17 1.99 12.42 5.06
N GLU A 18 1.89 13.70 5.47
CA GLU A 18 2.52 14.84 4.79
C GLU A 18 3.97 15.12 5.26
N ALA A 19 4.47 14.38 6.25
CA ALA A 19 5.79 14.64 6.80
C ALA A 19 6.86 13.81 6.11
N ASP A 20 7.70 14.46 5.36
CA ASP A 20 8.92 13.96 4.69
C ASP A 20 8.72 12.84 3.67
N ILE A 21 7.50 12.33 3.50
CA ILE A 21 7.22 11.16 2.69
C ILE A 21 5.84 11.33 2.06
N ASP A 22 5.74 12.16 1.03
CA ASP A 22 4.54 12.36 0.19
C ASP A 22 3.99 11.05 -0.44
N ASP A 23 4.69 9.94 -0.21
CA ASP A 23 4.47 8.67 -0.87
C ASP A 23 3.93 7.54 0.04
N TYR A 24 3.60 7.81 1.32
CA TYR A 24 3.11 6.77 2.23
C TYR A 24 1.62 6.89 2.54
N ILE A 25 0.93 5.77 2.44
CA ILE A 25 -0.53 5.64 2.59
C ILE A 25 -0.84 4.73 3.78
N CYS A 26 -1.84 5.08 4.59
CA CYS A 26 -2.28 4.25 5.71
C CYS A 26 -3.03 3.01 5.22
N ILE A 27 -2.37 1.85 5.23
CA ILE A 27 -2.99 0.58 4.85
C ILE A 27 -3.93 0.02 5.92
N THR A 28 -3.81 0.49 7.18
CA THR A 28 -4.78 0.18 8.23
C THR A 28 -6.16 0.74 7.92
N ASP A 29 -6.24 1.97 7.43
CA ASP A 29 -7.52 2.59 7.01
C ASP A 29 -8.12 1.83 5.83
N MET A 30 -7.29 1.40 4.88
CA MET A 30 -7.73 0.59 3.74
C MET A 30 -8.27 -0.77 4.18
N ALA A 31 -7.61 -1.43 5.13
CA ALA A 31 -8.06 -2.70 5.70
C ALA A 31 -9.38 -2.53 6.48
N ALA A 32 -9.51 -1.46 7.26
CA ALA A 32 -10.71 -1.13 8.02
C ALA A 32 -11.92 -0.85 7.12
N ALA A 33 -11.69 -0.27 5.96
CA ALA A 33 -12.74 0.00 4.97
C ALA A 33 -13.36 -1.27 4.38
N LYS A 34 -12.57 -2.34 4.28
CA LYS A 34 -13.04 -3.63 3.75
C LYS A 34 -13.66 -4.53 4.82
N SER A 35 -13.12 -4.46 6.01
CA SER A 35 -13.56 -5.26 7.16
C SER A 35 -13.84 -4.31 8.33
N ASP A 36 -14.35 -4.80 9.43
CA ASP A 36 -14.45 -3.99 10.63
C ASP A 36 -13.07 -3.44 11.04
N SER A 37 -13.03 -2.22 11.59
CA SER A 37 -11.80 -1.60 12.09
C SER A 37 -11.07 -2.48 13.12
N SER A 38 -11.82 -3.31 13.86
CA SER A 38 -11.28 -4.32 14.79
C SER A 38 -10.47 -5.42 14.10
N ARG A 39 -10.68 -5.68 12.83
CA ARG A 39 -10.03 -6.74 12.04
C ARG A 39 -8.93 -6.23 11.10
N ALA A 40 -8.73 -4.93 11.03
CA ALA A 40 -7.74 -4.34 10.11
C ALA A 40 -6.33 -4.91 10.32
N ALA A 41 -5.92 -5.10 11.58
CA ALA A 41 -4.63 -5.70 11.92
C ALA A 41 -4.50 -7.15 11.42
N ASP A 42 -5.58 -7.93 11.50
CA ASP A 42 -5.59 -9.32 11.04
C ASP A 42 -5.53 -9.41 9.52
N VAL A 43 -6.17 -8.49 8.81
CA VAL A 43 -6.06 -8.39 7.34
C VAL A 43 -4.61 -8.15 6.92
N ILE A 44 -3.92 -7.22 7.59
CA ILE A 44 -2.50 -6.92 7.31
C ILE A 44 -1.61 -8.13 7.65
N LYS A 45 -1.82 -8.78 8.78
CA LYS A 45 -1.07 -10.00 9.14
C LYS A 45 -1.28 -11.13 8.14
N ASN A 46 -2.52 -11.35 7.70
CA ASN A 46 -2.84 -12.38 6.70
C ASN A 46 -2.18 -12.07 5.34
N TRP A 47 -2.12 -10.81 4.96
CA TRP A 47 -1.40 -10.37 3.76
C TRP A 47 0.11 -10.64 3.88
N LEU A 48 0.74 -10.31 5.02
CA LEU A 48 2.17 -10.55 5.28
C LEU A 48 2.53 -12.04 5.40
N ARG A 49 1.57 -12.94 5.66
CA ARG A 49 1.81 -14.39 5.67
C ARG A 49 1.99 -14.98 4.28
N ASN A 50 1.58 -14.26 3.26
CA ASN A 50 1.65 -14.74 1.89
C ASN A 50 3.08 -14.62 1.34
N ARG A 51 3.61 -15.72 0.82
CA ARG A 51 4.95 -15.76 0.24
C ARG A 51 5.12 -14.76 -0.91
N ASN A 52 4.12 -14.64 -1.78
CA ASN A 52 4.17 -13.71 -2.90
C ASN A 52 4.26 -12.25 -2.41
N THR A 53 3.56 -11.92 -1.32
CA THR A 53 3.66 -10.61 -0.69
C THR A 53 5.08 -10.34 -0.19
N LEU A 54 5.69 -11.29 0.51
CA LEU A 54 7.05 -11.13 1.01
C LEU A 54 8.07 -11.04 -0.14
N GLU A 55 7.89 -11.78 -1.21
CA GLU A 55 8.75 -11.66 -2.42
C GLU A 55 8.64 -10.27 -3.05
N PHE A 56 7.44 -9.72 -3.14
CA PHE A 56 7.23 -8.36 -3.63
C PHE A 56 7.87 -7.31 -2.71
N LEU A 57 7.60 -7.38 -1.40
CA LEU A 57 8.17 -6.47 -0.40
C LEU A 57 9.70 -6.54 -0.39
N GLY A 58 10.27 -7.74 -0.37
CA GLY A 58 11.71 -7.95 -0.38
C GLY A 58 12.38 -7.45 -1.65
N THR A 59 11.74 -7.61 -2.80
CA THR A 59 12.24 -7.08 -4.08
C THR A 59 12.22 -5.56 -4.08
N TRP A 60 11.12 -4.95 -3.61
CA TRP A 60 11.02 -3.50 -3.48
C TRP A 60 12.11 -2.94 -2.55
N GLU A 61 12.29 -3.55 -1.38
CA GLU A 61 13.32 -3.15 -0.42
C GLU A 61 14.74 -3.27 -1.01
N GLN A 62 15.05 -4.34 -1.71
CA GLN A 62 16.37 -4.51 -2.35
C GLN A 62 16.66 -3.44 -3.41
N ILE A 63 15.64 -2.89 -4.06
CA ILE A 63 15.79 -1.82 -5.05
C ILE A 63 16.01 -0.47 -4.37
N TYR A 64 15.28 -0.17 -3.30
CA TYR A 64 15.19 1.18 -2.73
C TYR A 64 15.87 1.34 -1.36
N ASN A 65 16.30 0.25 -0.73
CA ASN A 65 16.85 0.25 0.62
C ASN A 65 18.21 -0.45 0.67
N SER A 66 19.29 0.31 0.73
CA SER A 66 20.66 -0.22 0.82
C SER A 66 20.96 -0.97 2.12
N ASP A 67 20.19 -0.67 3.18
CA ASP A 67 20.40 -1.25 4.53
C ASP A 67 19.47 -2.44 4.81
N PHE A 68 18.77 -2.93 3.78
CA PHE A 68 17.86 -4.06 3.89
C PHE A 68 18.60 -5.36 4.19
N LYS A 69 18.13 -6.09 5.20
CA LYS A 69 18.73 -7.35 5.64
C LYS A 69 18.20 -8.53 4.83
N VAL A 70 18.85 -8.82 3.71
CA VAL A 70 18.43 -9.87 2.77
C VAL A 70 18.43 -11.25 3.41
N VAL A 71 19.39 -11.57 4.29
CA VAL A 71 19.46 -12.88 4.96
C VAL A 71 18.24 -13.11 5.86
N GLU A 72 17.83 -12.11 6.63
CA GLU A 72 16.63 -12.18 7.47
C GLU A 72 15.36 -12.29 6.61
N PHE A 73 15.33 -11.59 5.49
CA PHE A 73 14.26 -11.72 4.51
C PHE A 73 14.14 -13.14 3.95
N ASP A 74 15.25 -13.78 3.58
CA ASP A 74 15.27 -15.14 3.06
C ASP A 74 14.76 -16.15 4.10
N HIS A 75 15.08 -15.97 5.39
CA HIS A 75 14.53 -16.77 6.47
C HIS A 75 13.01 -16.62 6.57
N LEU A 76 12.51 -15.39 6.60
CA LEU A 76 11.06 -15.13 6.66
C LEU A 76 10.32 -15.69 5.44
N LYS A 77 10.91 -15.57 4.26
CA LYS A 77 10.35 -16.10 3.01
C LYS A 77 10.30 -17.62 3.02
N ALA A 78 11.28 -18.29 3.61
CA ALA A 78 11.30 -19.75 3.74
C ALA A 78 10.19 -20.27 4.67
N GLU A 79 9.85 -19.51 5.72
CA GLU A 79 8.78 -19.84 6.68
C GLU A 79 7.39 -19.45 6.15
N ALA A 80 7.32 -18.53 5.20
CA ALA A 80 6.05 -18.02 4.67
C ALA A 80 5.23 -19.14 4.02
N GLY A 81 3.94 -19.17 4.34
CA GLY A 81 3.01 -20.21 3.87
C GLY A 81 2.86 -21.40 4.83
N LEU A 82 3.71 -21.54 5.84
CA LEU A 82 3.48 -22.51 6.90
C LEU A 82 2.28 -22.09 7.79
N HIS A 83 1.52 -23.05 8.28
CA HIS A 83 0.34 -22.75 9.11
C HIS A 83 0.69 -21.99 10.40
N THR A 84 1.88 -22.23 10.94
CA THR A 84 2.39 -21.59 12.15
C THR A 84 3.03 -20.24 11.91
N PHE A 85 3.28 -19.87 10.66
CA PHE A 85 3.93 -18.61 10.31
C PHE A 85 2.98 -17.43 10.53
N VAL A 86 3.38 -16.52 11.40
CA VAL A 86 2.71 -15.25 11.67
C VAL A 86 3.74 -14.13 11.63
N LEU A 87 3.46 -13.07 10.91
CA LEU A 87 4.35 -11.92 10.78
C LEU A 87 3.53 -10.63 10.93
N SER A 88 3.95 -9.77 11.85
CA SER A 88 3.40 -8.42 11.98
C SER A 88 4.25 -7.42 11.19
N ALA A 89 3.65 -6.26 10.85
CA ALA A 89 4.39 -5.19 10.19
C ALA A 89 5.59 -4.70 11.02
N SER A 90 5.42 -4.55 12.34
CA SER A 90 6.52 -4.18 13.24
C SER A 90 7.66 -5.20 13.20
N GLU A 91 7.32 -6.47 13.25
CA GLU A 91 8.30 -7.57 13.23
C GLU A 91 9.05 -7.63 11.88
N TRP A 92 8.34 -7.41 10.76
CA TRP A 92 8.96 -7.27 9.44
C TRP A 92 10.00 -6.16 9.44
N ILE A 93 9.63 -4.96 9.92
CA ILE A 93 10.50 -3.79 9.95
C ILE A 93 11.72 -4.04 10.85
N ASP A 94 11.50 -4.56 12.04
CA ASP A 94 12.57 -4.76 13.04
C ASP A 94 13.58 -5.82 12.58
N LYS A 95 13.11 -6.92 11.98
CA LYS A 95 13.98 -8.00 11.51
C LYS A 95 14.76 -7.63 10.25
N THR A 96 14.11 -7.00 9.29
CA THR A 96 14.68 -6.77 7.96
C THR A 96 15.23 -5.38 7.73
N ASN A 97 15.04 -4.47 8.69
CA ASN A 97 15.35 -3.04 8.52
C ASN A 97 14.63 -2.41 7.32
N ALA A 98 13.39 -2.82 7.10
CA ALA A 98 12.57 -2.36 5.99
C ALA A 98 12.18 -0.89 6.12
N ILE A 99 12.08 -0.18 5.00
CA ILE A 99 11.63 1.21 4.91
C ILE A 99 10.30 1.35 4.17
N GLY A 100 9.89 0.36 3.39
CA GLY A 100 8.64 0.39 2.62
C GLY A 100 7.37 0.36 3.46
N LEU A 101 7.48 -0.09 4.70
CA LEU A 101 6.43 -0.04 5.73
C LEU A 101 6.93 0.70 6.96
N PHE A 102 6.04 1.45 7.63
CA PHE A 102 6.30 1.92 8.98
C PHE A 102 5.04 1.86 9.86
N VAL A 103 5.23 1.73 11.16
CA VAL A 103 4.15 1.64 12.14
C VAL A 103 4.17 2.88 13.03
N LYS A 104 3.05 3.60 13.03
CA LYS A 104 2.84 4.76 13.92
C LYS A 104 2.00 4.31 15.10
N LYS A 105 2.47 4.60 16.32
CA LYS A 105 1.74 4.34 17.56
C LYS A 105 0.89 5.56 17.97
N GLY A 106 -0.17 5.34 18.72
CA GLY A 106 -0.99 6.40 19.29
C GLY A 106 -2.42 6.45 18.74
N ARG A 107 -3.16 7.49 19.08
CA ARG A 107 -4.59 7.67 18.75
C ARG A 107 -4.88 7.64 17.25
N TYR A 108 -3.94 8.14 16.46
CA TYR A 108 -3.98 8.10 14.98
C TYR A 108 -2.92 7.13 14.44
N GLY A 109 -2.66 6.07 15.21
CA GLY A 109 -1.71 5.04 14.85
C GLY A 109 -2.21 4.14 13.73
N GLY A 110 -1.28 3.48 13.07
CA GLY A 110 -1.58 2.53 12.01
C GLY A 110 -0.30 2.09 11.29
N THR A 111 -0.47 1.20 10.35
CA THR A 111 0.58 0.77 9.45
C THR A 111 0.48 1.57 8.16
N TYR A 112 1.57 2.18 7.77
CA TYR A 112 1.73 2.97 6.56
C TYR A 112 2.65 2.21 5.60
N ALA A 113 2.32 2.26 4.33
CA ALA A 113 3.10 1.65 3.26
C ALA A 113 3.44 2.68 2.19
N HIS A 114 4.64 2.56 1.60
CA HIS A 114 4.96 3.30 0.39
C HIS A 114 3.87 3.05 -0.67
N LYS A 115 3.57 4.04 -1.49
CA LYS A 115 2.48 3.98 -2.49
C LYS A 115 2.49 2.71 -3.33
N ASP A 116 3.66 2.27 -3.79
CA ASP A 116 3.78 1.05 -4.61
C ASP A 116 3.32 -0.19 -3.85
N ILE A 117 3.69 -0.27 -2.57
CA ILE A 117 3.31 -1.35 -1.66
C ILE A 117 1.83 -1.25 -1.28
N ALA A 118 1.33 -0.03 -1.07
CA ALA A 118 -0.09 0.21 -0.79
C ALA A 118 -0.99 -0.20 -1.97
N PHE A 119 -0.53 -0.03 -3.21
CA PHE A 119 -1.25 -0.51 -4.39
C PHE A 119 -1.31 -2.04 -4.44
N GLU A 120 -0.21 -2.73 -4.12
CA GLU A 120 -0.20 -4.19 -4.03
C GLU A 120 -1.14 -4.68 -2.92
N PHE A 121 -1.10 -4.04 -1.75
CA PHE A 121 -2.03 -4.32 -0.66
C PHE A 121 -3.49 -4.13 -1.08
N ALA A 122 -3.83 -3.03 -1.74
CA ALA A 122 -5.18 -2.77 -2.25
C ALA A 122 -5.64 -3.86 -3.22
N TYR A 123 -4.73 -4.32 -4.08
CA TYR A 123 -4.97 -5.44 -4.99
C TYR A 123 -5.29 -6.73 -4.25
N ALA A 124 -4.50 -7.05 -3.25
CA ALA A 124 -4.64 -8.28 -2.48
C ALA A 124 -5.96 -8.32 -1.68
N ILE A 125 -6.41 -7.18 -1.12
CA ILE A 125 -7.63 -7.12 -0.31
C ILE A 125 -8.90 -6.91 -1.12
N SER A 126 -8.84 -6.28 -2.28
CA SER A 126 -10.03 -6.01 -3.11
C SER A 126 -9.68 -5.87 -4.60
N PRO A 127 -9.83 -6.94 -5.38
CA PRO A 127 -9.60 -6.89 -6.82
C PRO A 127 -10.48 -5.85 -7.55
N VAL A 128 -11.71 -5.63 -7.05
CA VAL A 128 -12.65 -4.65 -7.63
C VAL A 128 -12.21 -3.21 -7.35
N PHE A 129 -11.75 -2.94 -6.11
CA PHE A 129 -11.20 -1.64 -5.73
C PHE A 129 -9.98 -1.31 -6.59
N ASN A 130 -9.11 -2.28 -6.78
CA ASN A 130 -7.91 -2.13 -7.57
C ASN A 130 -8.19 -1.89 -9.05
N ALA A 131 -9.11 -2.63 -9.65
CA ALA A 131 -9.47 -2.42 -11.06
C ALA A 131 -9.93 -0.97 -11.33
N LYS A 132 -10.66 -0.36 -10.39
CA LYS A 132 -11.16 1.01 -10.53
C LYS A 132 -10.08 2.06 -10.29
N VAL A 133 -9.33 1.96 -9.18
CA VAL A 133 -8.26 2.91 -8.82
C VAL A 133 -7.07 2.77 -9.78
N PHE A 134 -6.69 1.54 -10.13
CA PHE A 134 -5.60 1.28 -11.05
C PHE A 134 -5.92 1.80 -12.46
N THR A 135 -7.16 1.60 -12.93
CA THR A 135 -7.59 2.09 -14.23
C THR A 135 -7.56 3.63 -14.28
N GLU A 136 -8.07 4.32 -13.27
CA GLU A 136 -8.02 5.79 -13.21
C GLU A 136 -6.60 6.32 -13.03
N ALA A 137 -5.80 5.73 -12.14
CA ALA A 137 -4.43 6.16 -11.90
C ALA A 137 -3.51 5.91 -13.10
N VAL A 138 -3.62 4.74 -13.74
CA VAL A 138 -2.83 4.39 -14.93
C VAL A 138 -3.27 5.21 -16.14
N ILE A 139 -4.58 5.41 -16.34
CA ILE A 139 -5.10 6.25 -17.41
C ILE A 139 -4.62 7.69 -17.22
N ASN A 140 -4.71 8.24 -16.01
CA ASN A 140 -4.25 9.60 -15.72
C ASN A 140 -2.74 9.75 -15.84
N ALA A 141 -1.94 8.80 -15.34
CA ALA A 141 -0.49 8.82 -15.47
C ALA A 141 -0.03 8.65 -16.93
N PHE A 142 -0.69 7.78 -17.69
CA PHE A 142 -0.42 7.59 -19.13
C PHE A 142 -0.86 8.80 -19.93
N ALA A 143 -2.02 9.36 -19.63
CA ALA A 143 -2.53 10.56 -20.29
C ALA A 143 -1.68 11.79 -20.01
N LEU A 144 -1.14 11.95 -18.79
CA LEU A 144 -0.17 13.01 -18.45
C LEU A 144 1.15 12.86 -19.22
N LYS A 145 1.66 11.64 -19.37
CA LYS A 145 2.91 11.37 -20.12
C LYS A 145 2.77 11.51 -21.63
N THR A 146 1.58 11.25 -22.17
CA THR A 146 1.34 11.21 -23.63
C THR A 146 0.57 12.42 -24.17
N GLY A 147 0.17 13.36 -23.28
CA GLY A 147 -0.64 14.52 -23.69
C GLY A 147 -2.08 14.17 -24.11
N LEU A 148 -2.52 12.92 -23.87
CA LEU A 148 -3.85 12.43 -24.25
C LEU A 148 -5.01 12.97 -23.37
N ILE A 149 -4.71 13.68 -22.27
CA ILE A 149 -5.77 14.31 -21.43
C ILE A 149 -6.58 15.33 -22.24
N ALA A 150 -5.90 16.10 -23.09
CA ALA A 150 -6.59 17.06 -23.96
C ALA A 150 -7.56 16.37 -24.94
N TYR A 151 -7.19 15.17 -25.41
CA TYR A 151 -8.01 14.39 -26.34
C TYR A 151 -9.21 13.72 -25.64
N ALA A 152 -9.02 13.18 -24.45
CA ALA A 152 -10.10 12.55 -23.67
C ALA A 152 -11.13 13.58 -23.21
N ASN A 153 -10.70 14.78 -22.77
CA ASN A 153 -11.61 15.86 -22.39
C ASN A 153 -12.35 16.46 -23.59
N SER A 154 -11.73 16.56 -24.76
CA SER A 154 -12.42 17.04 -25.96
C SER A 154 -13.48 16.07 -26.45
N LYS A 155 -13.27 14.76 -26.27
CA LYS A 155 -14.24 13.74 -26.65
C LYS A 155 -15.40 13.62 -25.66
N ALA A 156 -15.16 13.81 -24.36
CA ALA A 156 -16.20 13.86 -23.34
C ALA A 156 -17.14 15.05 -23.54
N ILE A 157 -16.61 16.21 -23.94
CA ILE A 157 -17.41 17.40 -24.26
C ILE A 157 -18.23 17.19 -25.55
N SER A 158 -17.70 16.44 -26.52
CA SER A 158 -18.40 16.13 -27.77
C SER A 158 -19.53 15.08 -27.61
N LEU A 159 -19.48 14.26 -26.56
CA LEU A 159 -20.53 13.28 -26.25
C LEU A 159 -21.64 13.84 -25.34
N CYS A 160 -21.43 15.00 -24.71
CA CYS A 160 -22.44 15.73 -23.94
C CYS A 160 -23.13 16.86 -24.71
N ALA A 161 -22.72 17.07 -25.91
CA ALA A 161 -23.42 17.95 -26.88
C ALA A 161 -24.27 17.10 -27.86
#